data_2589058f8a6deb9c7611e19e33d46215
#
_entry.id   2589058f8a6deb9c7611e19e33d46215
#
_cell.length_a   1.000
_cell.length_b   1.000
_cell.length_c   1.000
_cell.angle_alpha   90.00
_cell.angle_beta   90.00
_cell.angle_gamma   90.00
#
_symmetry.space_group_name_H-M   'P 1'
#
loop_
_entity.id
_entity.type
_entity.pdbx_description
1 polymer ?
#
loop_
_entity_poly.entity_id
_entity_poly.type
_entity_poly.pdbx_seq_one_letter_code
_entity_poly.pdbx_strand_id
1 'polypeptide(L)'
;MLVLKILIQNQGYMDKGLLGIVILALILCMIWTIARHNRIIKQVKLDQLRDLKSKINNALSLYDCLYIHIDMYKRGFTKNKSLTPKGIVFLLGNLSSKTVMFKEGTLEYIESHYEVDSEPYKSALTTYKSKLLSEVNYELSRYNY
;
A
#
# COMPACT_ATOMS: atom_id res chain seq x y z
N MET A 1 -56.69 6.73 -41.32
CA MET A 1 -55.62 7.73 -40.98
C MET A 1 -55.39 7.91 -39.49
N LEU A 2 -56.43 7.82 -38.64
CA LEU A 2 -56.27 7.98 -37.19
C LEU A 2 -55.50 6.80 -36.51
N VAL A 3 -55.76 5.57 -36.95
CA VAL A 3 -55.12 4.37 -36.39
C VAL A 3 -53.60 4.33 -36.63
N LEU A 4 -53.16 4.82 -37.80
CA LEU A 4 -51.76 4.91 -38.18
C LEU A 4 -51.00 5.95 -37.31
N LYS A 5 -51.63 7.06 -36.96
CA LYS A 5 -51.06 8.07 -36.05
C LYS A 5 -50.89 7.52 -34.62
N ILE A 6 -51.84 6.73 -34.15
CA ILE A 6 -51.81 6.12 -32.81
C ILE A 6 -50.69 5.05 -32.76
N LEU A 7 -50.53 4.25 -33.82
CA LEU A 7 -49.46 3.25 -33.92
C LEU A 7 -48.05 3.89 -33.96
N ILE A 8 -47.87 4.97 -34.74
CA ILE A 8 -46.60 5.69 -34.81
C ILE A 8 -46.32 6.40 -33.49
N GLN A 9 -47.33 6.93 -32.80
CA GLN A 9 -47.16 7.57 -31.51
C GLN A 9 -46.82 6.56 -30.42
N ASN A 10 -47.39 5.35 -30.43
CA ASN A 10 -47.06 4.27 -29.55
C ASN A 10 -45.66 3.66 -29.82
N GLN A 11 -45.24 3.56 -31.10
CA GLN A 11 -43.87 3.11 -31.41
C GLN A 11 -42.83 4.12 -30.87
N GLY A 12 -43.06 5.43 -31.01
CA GLY A 12 -42.15 6.43 -30.46
C GLY A 12 -42.06 6.42 -28.92
N TYR A 13 -43.13 6.00 -28.22
CA TYR A 13 -43.13 5.85 -26.77
C TYR A 13 -42.43 4.55 -26.34
N MET A 14 -42.62 3.44 -27.08
CA MET A 14 -41.94 2.18 -26.84
C MET A 14 -40.43 2.32 -27.06
N ASP A 15 -39.99 3.04 -28.12
CA ASP A 15 -38.58 3.26 -28.38
C ASP A 15 -37.89 4.11 -27.29
N LYS A 16 -38.59 5.13 -26.77
CA LYS A 16 -38.08 5.95 -25.65
C LYS A 16 -37.99 5.17 -24.33
N GLY A 17 -38.99 4.32 -24.06
CA GLY A 17 -39.00 3.44 -22.89
C GLY A 17 -37.89 2.39 -22.96
N LEU A 18 -37.73 1.75 -24.11
CA LEU A 18 -36.67 0.77 -24.36
C LEU A 18 -35.27 1.39 -24.21
N LEU A 19 -35.08 2.58 -24.78
CA LEU A 19 -33.83 3.35 -24.65
C LEU A 19 -33.53 3.66 -23.17
N GLY A 20 -34.54 4.07 -22.40
CA GLY A 20 -34.40 4.32 -20.96
C GLY A 20 -33.97 3.08 -20.18
N ILE A 21 -34.54 1.92 -20.48
CA ILE A 21 -34.17 0.64 -19.86
C ILE A 21 -32.72 0.25 -20.20
N VAL A 22 -32.31 0.41 -21.46
CA VAL A 22 -30.94 0.11 -21.90
C VAL A 22 -29.94 1.03 -21.20
N ILE A 23 -30.21 2.33 -21.11
CA ILE A 23 -29.35 3.29 -20.40
C ILE A 23 -29.24 2.91 -18.92
N LEU A 24 -30.35 2.58 -18.26
CA LEU A 24 -30.34 2.16 -16.87
C LEU A 24 -29.51 0.89 -16.66
N ALA A 25 -29.66 -0.10 -17.54
CA ALA A 25 -28.88 -1.34 -17.50
C ALA A 25 -27.39 -1.07 -17.66
N LEU A 26 -26.99 -0.18 -18.57
CA LEU A 26 -25.59 0.23 -18.76
C LEU A 26 -25.03 0.92 -17.52
N ILE A 27 -25.80 1.83 -16.90
CA ILE A 27 -25.38 2.51 -15.66
C ILE A 27 -25.17 1.50 -14.54
N LEU A 28 -26.10 0.57 -14.34
CA LEU A 28 -25.99 -0.48 -13.33
C LEU A 28 -24.76 -1.38 -13.60
N CYS A 29 -24.50 -1.73 -14.84
CA CYS A 29 -23.34 -2.50 -15.24
C CYS A 29 -22.02 -1.75 -14.96
N MET A 30 -21.99 -0.44 -15.22
CA MET A 30 -20.83 0.41 -14.88
C MET A 30 -20.61 0.48 -13.37
N ILE A 31 -21.65 0.70 -12.59
CA ILE A 31 -21.55 0.72 -11.11
C ILE A 31 -21.03 -0.62 -10.59
N TRP A 32 -21.56 -1.72 -11.11
CA TRP A 32 -21.13 -3.06 -10.71
C TRP A 32 -19.66 -3.33 -11.07
N THR A 33 -19.22 -2.95 -12.27
CA THR A 33 -17.81 -3.10 -12.71
C THR A 33 -16.87 -2.27 -11.86
N ILE A 34 -17.23 -1.02 -11.52
CA ILE A 34 -16.44 -0.17 -10.63
C ILE A 34 -16.35 -0.78 -9.23
N ALA A 35 -17.45 -1.25 -8.68
CA ALA A 35 -17.47 -1.88 -7.36
C ALA A 35 -16.62 -3.15 -7.32
N ARG A 36 -16.70 -3.99 -8.37
CA ARG A 36 -15.87 -5.19 -8.51
C ARG A 36 -14.38 -4.83 -8.61
N HIS A 37 -14.04 -3.83 -9.42
CA HIS A 37 -12.66 -3.37 -9.59
C HIS A 37 -12.07 -2.87 -8.26
N ASN A 38 -12.82 -2.06 -7.51
CA ASN A 38 -12.41 -1.57 -6.20
C ASN A 38 -12.17 -2.71 -5.18
N ARG A 39 -12.99 -3.77 -5.21
CA ARG A 39 -12.78 -4.95 -4.35
C ARG A 39 -11.48 -5.68 -4.71
N ILE A 40 -11.21 -5.84 -6.00
CA ILE A 40 -9.97 -6.49 -6.48
C ILE A 40 -8.74 -5.67 -6.05
N ILE A 41 -8.76 -4.35 -6.24
CA ILE A 41 -7.67 -3.47 -5.82
C ILE A 41 -7.46 -3.56 -4.30
N LYS A 42 -8.55 -3.54 -3.52
CA LYS A 42 -8.47 -3.70 -2.06
C LYS A 42 -7.81 -5.02 -1.68
N GLN A 43 -8.22 -6.11 -2.31
CA GLN A 43 -7.67 -7.45 -2.04
C GLN A 43 -6.17 -7.53 -2.39
N VAL A 44 -5.78 -7.04 -3.56
CA VAL A 44 -4.37 -7.01 -3.99
C VAL A 44 -3.52 -6.22 -2.99
N LYS A 45 -4.00 -5.07 -2.51
CA LYS A 45 -3.28 -4.28 -1.50
C LYS A 45 -3.16 -5.01 -0.16
N LEU A 46 -4.21 -5.70 0.27
CA LEU A 46 -4.17 -6.52 1.50
C LEU A 46 -3.15 -7.65 1.39
N ASP A 47 -3.10 -8.33 0.25
CA ASP A 47 -2.16 -9.43 0.04
C ASP A 47 -0.71 -8.92 -0.02
N GLN A 48 -0.49 -7.75 -0.65
CA GLN A 48 0.82 -7.09 -0.64
C GLN A 48 1.27 -6.69 0.77
N LEU A 49 0.37 -6.17 1.62
CA LEU A 49 0.69 -5.81 3.00
C LEU A 49 0.98 -7.04 3.86
N ARG A 50 0.28 -8.15 3.65
CA ARG A 50 0.55 -9.43 4.34
C ARG A 50 1.92 -10.00 3.93
N ASP A 51 2.26 -9.93 2.64
CA ASP A 51 3.58 -10.31 2.13
C ASP A 51 4.69 -9.47 2.76
N LEU A 52 4.51 -8.14 2.81
CA LEU A 52 5.45 -7.24 3.47
C LEU A 52 5.62 -7.57 4.95
N LYS A 53 4.53 -7.83 5.67
CA LYS A 53 4.59 -8.25 7.07
C LYS A 53 5.40 -9.53 7.26
N SER A 54 5.21 -10.51 6.38
CA SER A 54 6.01 -11.74 6.39
C SER A 54 7.50 -11.46 6.14
N LYS A 55 7.81 -10.64 5.13
CA LYS A 55 9.19 -10.25 4.81
C LYS A 55 9.87 -9.54 5.97
N ILE A 56 9.19 -8.61 6.66
CA ILE A 56 9.74 -7.91 7.82
C ILE A 56 10.05 -8.90 8.95
N ASN A 57 9.15 -9.83 9.23
CA ASN A 57 9.37 -10.82 10.28
C ASN A 57 10.59 -11.70 9.98
N ASN A 58 10.80 -12.04 8.71
CA ASN A 58 11.89 -12.90 8.25
C ASN A 58 13.18 -12.15 7.93
N ALA A 59 13.20 -10.82 8.01
CA ALA A 59 14.40 -10.03 7.78
C ALA A 59 15.49 -10.40 8.80
N LEU A 60 16.70 -10.68 8.32
CA LEU A 60 17.84 -11.10 9.13
C LEU A 60 18.87 -10.00 9.32
N SER A 61 18.81 -8.96 8.47
CA SER A 61 19.76 -7.85 8.48
C SER A 61 19.08 -6.48 8.41
N LEU A 62 19.84 -5.44 8.75
CA LEU A 62 19.39 -4.05 8.58
C LEU A 62 19.19 -3.71 7.10
N TYR A 63 19.96 -4.32 6.20
CA TYR A 63 19.80 -4.16 4.76
C TYR A 63 18.48 -4.75 4.27
N ASP A 64 18.07 -5.93 4.77
CA ASP A 64 16.76 -6.50 4.45
C ASP A 64 15.65 -5.53 4.84
N CYS A 65 15.72 -4.97 6.04
CA CYS A 65 14.76 -3.97 6.51
C CYS A 65 14.76 -2.72 5.61
N LEU A 66 15.93 -2.26 5.18
CA LEU A 66 16.07 -1.12 4.27
C LEU A 66 15.40 -1.40 2.92
N TYR A 67 15.67 -2.56 2.31
CA TYR A 67 15.06 -2.92 1.03
C TYR A 67 13.54 -3.04 1.13
N ILE A 68 13.04 -3.65 2.20
CA ILE A 68 11.60 -3.74 2.46
C ILE A 68 10.99 -2.34 2.61
N HIS A 69 11.66 -1.46 3.33
CA HIS A 69 11.21 -0.10 3.54
C HIS A 69 11.16 0.71 2.24
N ILE A 70 12.19 0.58 1.36
CA ILE A 70 12.19 1.17 0.03
C ILE A 70 11.03 0.62 -0.82
N ASP A 71 10.76 -0.69 -0.74
CA ASP A 71 9.64 -1.31 -1.45
C ASP A 71 8.30 -0.78 -0.94
N MET A 72 8.12 -0.62 0.37
CA MET A 72 6.94 0.02 0.99
C MET A 72 6.74 1.44 0.47
N TYR A 73 7.80 2.23 0.38
CA TYR A 73 7.74 3.59 -0.15
C TYR A 73 7.33 3.62 -1.63
N LYS A 74 7.94 2.78 -2.45
CA LYS A 74 7.61 2.67 -3.89
C LYS A 74 6.14 2.29 -4.12
N ARG A 75 5.58 1.45 -3.25
CA ARG A 75 4.17 1.02 -3.31
C ARG A 75 3.20 1.99 -2.63
N GLY A 76 3.69 3.07 -2.03
CA GLY A 76 2.87 4.08 -1.36
C GLY A 76 2.28 3.63 -0.02
N PHE A 77 2.84 2.61 0.62
CA PHE A 77 2.43 2.12 1.94
C PHE A 77 3.05 2.88 3.10
N THR A 78 4.02 3.74 2.85
CA THR A 78 4.56 4.66 3.83
C THR A 78 4.65 6.06 3.25
N LYS A 79 4.27 7.05 4.05
CA LYS A 79 4.39 8.47 3.72
C LYS A 79 5.69 9.08 4.26
N ASN A 80 6.44 8.30 5.03
CA ASN A 80 7.64 8.78 5.69
C ASN A 80 8.74 9.01 4.66
N LYS A 81 8.90 10.27 4.25
CA LYS A 81 10.03 10.73 3.43
C LYS A 81 11.39 10.56 4.12
N SER A 82 11.39 10.14 5.39
CA SER A 82 12.59 9.79 6.14
C SER A 82 13.26 8.49 5.67
N LEU A 83 12.81 7.94 4.55
CA LEU A 83 13.42 6.85 3.79
C LEU A 83 14.58 7.27 2.88
N THR A 84 14.96 8.51 2.93
CA THR A 84 16.30 8.83 2.45
C THR A 84 17.30 8.08 3.34
N PRO A 85 18.43 7.61 2.81
CA PRO A 85 19.52 7.07 3.63
C PRO A 85 19.78 7.90 4.89
N LYS A 86 19.66 9.23 4.81
CA LYS A 86 19.74 10.17 5.93
C LYS A 86 18.67 9.94 7.02
N GLY A 87 17.44 9.63 6.66
CA GLY A 87 16.36 9.39 7.61
C GLY A 87 16.50 8.06 8.37
N ILE A 88 17.02 7.02 7.69
CA ILE A 88 17.29 5.73 8.32
C ILE A 88 18.47 5.86 9.29
N VAL A 89 19.50 6.57 8.88
CA VAL A 89 20.64 6.90 9.71
C VAL A 89 20.23 7.67 10.96
N PHE A 90 19.34 8.65 10.83
CA PHE A 90 18.80 9.39 11.96
C PHE A 90 18.03 8.48 12.92
N LEU A 91 17.26 7.54 12.40
CA LEU A 91 16.52 6.56 13.21
C LEU A 91 17.47 5.62 13.96
N LEU A 92 18.48 5.09 13.30
CA LEU A 92 19.47 4.22 13.92
C LEU A 92 20.36 5.01 14.89
N GLY A 93 20.71 6.26 14.58
CA GLY A 93 21.49 7.16 15.44
C GLY A 93 20.78 7.52 16.74
N ASN A 94 19.47 7.69 16.74
CA ASN A 94 18.67 7.92 17.94
C ASN A 94 18.55 6.68 18.83
N LEU A 95 18.78 5.50 18.29
CA LEU A 95 18.73 4.24 19.02
C LEU A 95 20.06 3.91 19.72
N SER A 96 21.17 4.31 19.15
CA SER A 96 22.46 4.25 19.83
C SER A 96 22.63 5.52 20.66
N SER A 97 22.34 5.47 21.94
CA SER A 97 22.30 6.59 22.86
C SER A 97 23.60 7.40 23.05
N LYS A 98 24.54 7.34 22.16
CA LYS A 98 25.77 8.16 22.15
C LYS A 98 26.22 8.50 20.74
N THR A 99 25.87 9.70 20.27
CA THR A 99 26.66 10.55 19.38
C THR A 99 27.45 9.85 18.27
N VAL A 100 26.79 9.11 17.39
CA VAL A 100 27.40 8.80 16.13
C VAL A 100 26.68 9.57 15.05
N MET A 101 27.29 10.66 14.59
CA MET A 101 26.88 11.34 13.37
C MET A 101 27.11 10.39 12.21
N PHE A 102 26.08 9.71 11.78
CA PHE A 102 26.16 8.85 10.62
C PHE A 102 26.12 9.72 9.35
N LYS A 103 27.16 9.68 8.55
CA LYS A 103 27.21 10.23 7.20
C LYS A 103 26.57 9.25 6.21
N GLU A 104 26.26 9.70 5.00
CA GLU A 104 25.87 8.82 3.89
C GLU A 104 26.86 7.65 3.78
N GLY A 105 26.39 6.42 3.80
CA GLY A 105 27.24 5.22 3.86
C GLY A 105 27.26 4.48 5.20
N THR A 106 26.52 4.95 6.19
CA THR A 106 26.60 4.41 7.57
C THR A 106 25.85 3.12 7.82
N LEU A 107 24.97 2.68 6.92
CA LEU A 107 24.53 1.29 6.97
C LEU A 107 25.75 0.36 6.80
N GLU A 108 26.63 0.69 5.85
CA GLU A 108 27.91 0.01 5.67
C GLU A 108 28.80 0.13 6.91
N TYR A 109 28.80 1.28 7.59
CA TYR A 109 29.52 1.45 8.85
C TYR A 109 28.99 0.56 9.96
N ILE A 110 27.66 0.48 10.13
CA ILE A 110 27.05 -0.40 11.14
C ILE A 110 27.34 -1.86 10.82
N GLU A 111 27.17 -2.26 9.57
CA GLU A 111 27.44 -3.62 9.11
C GLU A 111 28.95 -3.98 9.20
N SER A 112 29.87 -2.99 9.07
CA SER A 112 31.31 -3.22 9.16
C SER A 112 31.88 -3.10 10.57
N HIS A 113 31.22 -2.38 11.49
CA HIS A 113 31.73 -2.10 12.83
C HIS A 113 31.03 -2.87 13.94
N TYR A 114 29.82 -3.38 13.68
CA TYR A 114 29.10 -4.20 14.63
C TYR A 114 28.92 -5.60 14.06
N GLU A 115 29.38 -6.58 14.81
CA GLU A 115 29.05 -7.98 14.51
C GLU A 115 27.54 -8.20 14.54
N VAL A 116 27.02 -8.99 13.60
CA VAL A 116 25.59 -9.28 13.45
C VAL A 116 24.99 -9.87 14.74
N ASP A 117 25.83 -10.54 15.53
CA ASP A 117 25.46 -11.12 16.81
C ASP A 117 25.60 -10.19 18.01
N SER A 118 26.11 -8.98 17.81
CA SER A 118 26.28 -8.00 18.89
C SER A 118 24.93 -7.46 19.38
N GLU A 119 24.82 -7.18 20.68
CA GLU A 119 23.59 -6.61 21.28
C GLU A 119 23.17 -5.29 20.64
N PRO A 120 24.09 -4.34 20.31
CA PRO A 120 23.72 -3.11 19.61
C PRO A 120 23.08 -3.36 18.25
N TYR A 121 23.59 -4.32 17.46
CA TYR A 121 23.05 -4.67 16.16
C TYR A 121 21.64 -5.30 16.28
N LYS A 122 21.48 -6.27 17.18
CA LYS A 122 20.19 -6.94 17.45
C LYS A 122 19.12 -5.95 17.92
N SER A 123 19.51 -5.02 18.79
CA SER A 123 18.62 -3.97 19.28
C SER A 123 18.17 -3.05 18.15
N ALA A 124 19.12 -2.59 17.29
CA ALA A 124 18.81 -1.76 16.13
C ALA A 124 17.90 -2.48 15.14
N LEU A 125 18.19 -3.74 14.81
CA LEU A 125 17.39 -4.57 13.93
C LEU A 125 15.96 -4.76 14.48
N THR A 126 15.83 -5.10 15.75
CA THR A 126 14.52 -5.30 16.40
C THR A 126 13.69 -4.03 16.39
N THR A 127 14.31 -2.89 16.68
CA THR A 127 13.61 -1.60 16.66
C THR A 127 13.19 -1.20 15.26
N TYR A 128 14.02 -1.44 14.27
CA TYR A 128 13.68 -1.14 12.87
C TYR A 128 12.53 -2.02 12.39
N LYS A 129 12.59 -3.34 12.66
CA LYS A 129 11.48 -4.28 12.36
C LYS A 129 10.18 -3.85 13.03
N SER A 130 10.24 -3.51 14.31
CA SER A 130 9.06 -3.05 15.07
C SER A 130 8.42 -1.82 14.44
N LYS A 131 9.22 -0.86 13.98
CA LYS A 131 8.73 0.33 13.29
C LYS A 131 8.07 -0.01 11.96
N LEU A 132 8.72 -0.81 11.12
CA LEU A 132 8.13 -1.24 9.85
C LEU A 132 6.82 -2.01 10.06
N LEU A 133 6.78 -2.89 11.06
CA LEU A 133 5.56 -3.63 11.43
C LEU A 133 4.44 -2.70 11.89
N SER A 134 4.75 -1.64 12.64
CA SER A 134 3.74 -0.67 13.06
C SER A 134 3.12 0.05 11.87
N GLU A 135 3.93 0.43 10.88
CA GLU A 135 3.44 1.08 9.64
C GLU A 135 2.58 0.13 8.81
N VAL A 136 3.02 -1.12 8.61
CA VAL A 136 2.25 -2.15 7.89
C VAL A 136 0.93 -2.45 8.61
N ASN A 137 0.94 -2.60 9.94
CA ASN A 137 -0.27 -2.86 10.72
C ASN A 137 -1.24 -1.67 10.67
N TYR A 138 -0.73 -0.44 10.69
CA TYR A 138 -1.54 0.76 10.50
C TYR A 138 -2.23 0.76 9.13
N GLU A 139 -1.49 0.48 8.05
CA GLU A 139 -2.09 0.38 6.71
C GLU A 139 -3.10 -0.78 6.62
N LEU A 140 -2.81 -1.95 7.21
CA LEU A 140 -3.75 -3.08 7.27
C LEU A 140 -5.05 -2.70 7.97
N SER A 141 -4.98 -1.95 9.07
CA SER A 141 -6.17 -1.50 9.80
C SER A 141 -7.10 -0.63 8.94
N ARG A 142 -6.56 0.17 8.02
CA ARG A 142 -7.33 1.01 7.09
C ARG A 142 -8.14 0.22 6.07
N TYR A 143 -7.77 -1.02 5.79
CA TYR A 143 -8.47 -1.89 4.83
C TYR A 143 -9.44 -2.88 5.47
N ASN A 144 -9.42 -3.01 6.80
CA ASN A 144 -10.30 -3.93 7.53
C ASN A 144 -11.69 -3.32 7.86
N TYR A 145 -11.94 -2.05 7.45
CA TYR A 145 -13.24 -1.39 7.57
C TYR A 145 -14.00 -1.37 6.24
#